data_264ba7a394e6934de6a7d7327f92c23e
#
_entry.id   264ba7a394e6934de6a7d7327f92c23e
#
_cell.length_a   1.000
_cell.length_b   1.000
_cell.length_c   1.000
_cell.angle_alpha   90.00
_cell.angle_beta   90.00
_cell.angle_gamma   90.00
#
_symmetry.space_group_name_H-M   'P 1'
#
loop_
_entity.id
_entity.type
_entity.pdbx_description
1 polymer ?
#
loop_
_entity_poly.entity_id
_entity_poly.type
_entity_poly.pdbx_seq_one_letter_code
_entity_poly.pdbx_strand_id
1 'polypeptide(L)'
;MWTTFIPDLLVAVFGAGLTVLIAFLTFRHQLKVTERVELNRLISDLNLRRVLHEITDPRLVHGAKDIDDFKHANLSVLDIREHTKRVGHHLRPNSPAQEPVSGLIKGCNRYLEAGMYEPEKYHFHPQELRSEVQACINKIAAGDDRIKPLDPGSSAY
;
A
#
# COMPACT_ATOMS: atom_id res chain seq x y z
N MET A 1 1.82 26.31 56.14
CA MET A 1 2.65 25.57 55.16
C MET A 1 1.88 24.45 54.39
N TRP A 2 0.86 23.84 54.93
CA TRP A 2 0.10 22.77 54.24
C TRP A 2 -1.03 23.27 53.31
N THR A 3 -1.50 24.51 53.52
CA THR A 3 -2.64 25.09 52.78
C THR A 3 -2.35 25.47 51.33
N THR A 4 -1.08 25.66 50.97
CA THR A 4 -0.65 25.94 49.57
C THR A 4 -0.13 24.71 48.83
N PHE A 5 0.35 23.69 49.58
CA PHE A 5 0.93 22.47 48.95
C PHE A 5 -0.06 21.65 48.15
N ILE A 6 -1.32 21.50 48.65
CA ILE A 6 -2.36 20.70 47.97
C ILE A 6 -2.79 21.35 46.65
N PRO A 7 -3.09 22.67 46.58
CA PRO A 7 -3.40 23.29 45.28
C PRO A 7 -2.27 23.22 44.28
N ASP A 8 -1.02 23.43 44.71
CA ASP A 8 0.14 23.38 43.82
C ASP A 8 0.38 21.96 43.27
N LEU A 9 0.18 20.93 44.11
CA LEU A 9 0.25 19.53 43.67
C LEU A 9 -0.85 19.20 42.64
N LEU A 10 -2.08 19.67 42.88
CA LEU A 10 -3.17 19.46 41.92
C LEU A 10 -2.88 20.12 40.58
N VAL A 11 -2.42 21.37 40.57
CA VAL A 11 -2.04 22.07 39.33
C VAL A 11 -0.93 21.33 38.59
N ALA A 12 0.08 20.82 39.30
CA ALA A 12 1.17 20.05 38.69
C ALA A 12 0.67 18.74 38.07
N VAL A 13 -0.21 18.01 38.77
CA VAL A 13 -0.77 16.74 38.25
C VAL A 13 -1.68 16.99 37.04
N PHE A 14 -2.55 17.99 37.09
CA PHE A 14 -3.40 18.37 35.96
C PHE A 14 -2.58 18.85 34.77
N GLY A 15 -1.54 19.66 34.99
CA GLY A 15 -0.64 20.13 33.94
C GLY A 15 0.12 18.97 33.26
N ALA A 16 0.66 18.04 34.05
CA ALA A 16 1.33 16.85 33.54
C ALA A 16 0.36 15.96 32.76
N GLY A 17 -0.84 15.72 33.30
CA GLY A 17 -1.87 14.91 32.64
C GLY A 17 -2.30 15.50 31.28
N LEU A 18 -2.51 16.82 31.22
CA LEU A 18 -2.86 17.51 29.98
C LEU A 18 -1.75 17.42 28.94
N THR A 19 -0.50 17.57 29.36
CA THR A 19 0.66 17.46 28.48
C THR A 19 0.77 16.06 27.86
N VAL A 20 0.60 15.01 28.67
CA VAL A 20 0.61 13.61 28.19
C VAL A 20 -0.55 13.37 27.23
N LEU A 21 -1.74 13.88 27.50
CA LEU A 21 -2.90 13.75 26.63
C LEU A 21 -2.66 14.40 25.26
N ILE A 22 -2.16 15.63 25.25
CA ILE A 22 -1.83 16.36 24.01
C ILE A 22 -0.76 15.60 23.23
N ALA A 23 0.31 15.14 23.86
CA ALA A 23 1.36 14.38 23.23
C ALA A 23 0.82 13.07 22.60
N PHE A 24 -0.06 12.37 23.32
CA PHE A 24 -0.71 11.15 22.82
C PHE A 24 -1.60 11.40 21.61
N LEU A 25 -2.44 12.44 21.64
CA LEU A 25 -3.31 12.81 20.53
C LEU A 25 -2.50 13.23 19.30
N THR A 26 -1.44 14.03 19.50
CA THR A 26 -0.53 14.46 18.44
C THR A 26 0.17 13.25 17.81
N PHE A 27 0.68 12.34 18.61
CA PHE A 27 1.31 11.11 18.14
C PHE A 27 0.36 10.26 17.30
N ARG A 28 -0.86 10.03 17.78
CA ARG A 28 -1.89 9.30 17.01
C ARG A 28 -2.23 9.98 15.69
N HIS A 29 -2.29 11.30 15.69
CA HIS A 29 -2.54 12.07 14.46
C HIS A 29 -1.38 11.93 13.48
N GLN A 30 -0.14 12.04 13.93
CA GLN A 30 1.05 11.86 13.09
C GLN A 30 1.11 10.47 12.44
N LEU A 31 0.81 9.41 13.19
CA LEU A 31 0.75 8.06 12.65
C LEU A 31 -0.27 7.93 11.51
N LYS A 32 -1.44 8.56 11.63
CA LYS A 32 -2.45 8.58 10.56
C LYS A 32 -1.97 9.31 9.31
N VAL A 33 -1.29 10.45 9.50
CA VAL A 33 -0.77 11.24 8.38
C VAL A 33 0.33 10.47 7.64
N THR A 34 1.28 9.88 8.37
CA THR A 34 2.36 9.08 7.78
C THR A 34 1.81 7.91 6.98
N GLU A 35 0.89 7.14 7.57
CA GLU A 35 0.24 6.02 6.87
C GLU A 35 -0.42 6.45 5.56
N ARG A 36 -1.17 7.56 5.59
CA ARG A 36 -1.82 8.11 4.40
C ARG A 36 -0.83 8.50 3.32
N VAL A 37 0.27 9.15 3.69
CA VAL A 37 1.33 9.55 2.75
C VAL A 37 1.92 8.32 2.07
N GLU A 38 2.24 7.28 2.84
CA GLU A 38 2.80 6.03 2.28
C GLU A 38 1.81 5.29 1.37
N LEU A 39 0.53 5.25 1.73
CA LEU A 39 -0.52 4.64 0.90
C LEU A 39 -0.73 5.43 -0.41
N ASN A 40 -0.78 6.75 -0.36
CA ASN A 40 -0.90 7.57 -1.57
C ASN A 40 0.34 7.42 -2.48
N ARG A 41 1.53 7.29 -1.89
CA ARG A 41 2.77 7.05 -2.63
C ARG A 41 2.74 5.68 -3.32
N LEU A 42 2.28 4.63 -2.62
CA LEU A 42 2.10 3.31 -3.20
C LEU A 42 1.12 3.33 -4.38
N ILE A 43 -0.05 3.95 -4.20
CA ILE A 43 -1.07 4.05 -5.26
C ILE A 43 -0.53 4.83 -6.46
N SER A 44 0.20 5.92 -6.24
CA SER A 44 0.85 6.69 -7.31
C SER A 44 1.91 5.86 -8.05
N ASP A 45 2.70 5.06 -7.33
CA ASP A 45 3.68 4.16 -7.96
C ASP A 45 2.99 3.09 -8.81
N LEU A 46 1.91 2.46 -8.30
CA LEU A 46 1.12 1.48 -9.06
C LEU A 46 0.48 2.07 -10.33
N ASN A 47 0.05 3.34 -10.28
CA ASN A 47 -0.49 4.04 -11.44
C ASN A 47 0.54 4.23 -12.56
N LEU A 48 1.82 4.36 -12.23
CA LEU A 48 2.93 4.53 -13.18
C LEU A 48 3.52 3.22 -13.71
N ARG A 49 3.11 2.05 -13.18
CA ARG A 49 3.71 0.76 -13.54
C ARG A 49 3.20 0.24 -14.87
N ARG A 50 4.10 0.17 -15.87
CA ARG A 50 3.79 -0.35 -17.20
C ARG A 50 3.23 -1.78 -17.19
N VAL A 51 3.69 -2.65 -16.27
CA VAL A 51 3.20 -4.02 -16.16
C VAL A 51 1.70 -4.10 -15.83
N LEU A 52 1.13 -3.06 -15.22
CA LEU A 52 -0.29 -2.95 -14.89
C LEU A 52 -1.09 -2.24 -15.97
N HIS A 53 -0.46 -1.84 -17.09
CA HIS A 53 -1.16 -1.22 -18.20
C HIS A 53 -2.12 -2.22 -18.87
N GLU A 54 -3.24 -1.72 -19.36
CA GLU A 54 -4.24 -2.55 -20.05
C GLU A 54 -3.70 -3.05 -21.39
N ILE A 55 -3.66 -4.36 -21.56
CA ILE A 55 -3.28 -4.99 -22.83
C ILE A 55 -4.56 -5.21 -23.64
N THR A 56 -4.71 -4.49 -24.73
CA THR A 56 -5.93 -4.51 -25.57
C THR A 56 -6.13 -5.86 -26.28
N ASP A 57 -5.03 -6.56 -26.62
CA ASP A 57 -5.09 -7.83 -27.35
C ASP A 57 -4.11 -8.83 -26.71
N PRO A 58 -4.51 -9.48 -25.61
CA PRO A 58 -3.65 -10.47 -24.94
C PRO A 58 -3.53 -11.73 -25.79
N ARG A 59 -2.29 -12.17 -26.03
CA ARG A 59 -1.97 -13.35 -26.85
C ARG A 59 -1.10 -14.33 -26.08
N LEU A 60 -1.18 -15.61 -26.47
CA LEU A 60 -0.21 -16.59 -26.04
C LEU A 60 1.13 -16.34 -26.76
N VAL A 61 2.20 -16.34 -26.00
CA VAL A 61 3.55 -16.05 -26.52
C VAL A 61 4.45 -17.25 -26.27
N HIS A 62 4.68 -18.04 -27.32
CA HIS A 62 5.60 -19.17 -27.25
C HIS A 62 7.04 -18.70 -26.99
N GLY A 63 7.75 -19.39 -26.10
CA GLY A 63 9.11 -19.02 -25.72
C GLY A 63 9.23 -17.75 -24.87
N ALA A 64 8.16 -17.37 -24.18
CA ALA A 64 8.09 -16.15 -23.37
C ALA A 64 9.24 -16.00 -22.35
N LYS A 65 9.78 -17.10 -21.81
CA LYS A 65 10.91 -17.08 -20.86
C LYS A 65 12.16 -16.41 -21.39
N ASP A 66 12.36 -16.44 -22.70
CA ASP A 66 13.54 -15.89 -23.36
C ASP A 66 13.35 -14.41 -23.75
N ILE A 67 12.13 -13.90 -23.67
CA ILE A 67 11.78 -12.53 -24.03
C ILE A 67 12.12 -11.58 -22.88
N ASP A 68 12.80 -10.49 -23.19
CA ASP A 68 13.18 -9.49 -22.19
C ASP A 68 11.97 -8.78 -21.56
N ASP A 69 10.89 -8.59 -22.31
CA ASP A 69 9.66 -7.98 -21.79
C ASP A 69 9.04 -8.83 -20.66
N PHE A 70 9.04 -10.15 -20.78
CA PHE A 70 8.62 -11.07 -19.72
C PHE A 70 9.50 -10.93 -18.46
N LYS A 71 10.82 -10.87 -18.64
CA LYS A 71 11.76 -10.69 -17.53
C LYS A 71 11.55 -9.35 -16.83
N HIS A 72 11.39 -8.27 -17.61
CA HIS A 72 11.11 -6.94 -17.08
C HIS A 72 9.77 -6.86 -16.36
N ALA A 73 8.72 -7.52 -16.87
CA ALA A 73 7.42 -7.60 -16.20
C ALA A 73 7.54 -8.28 -14.82
N ASN A 74 8.23 -9.43 -14.76
CA ASN A 74 8.46 -10.15 -13.50
C ASN A 74 9.25 -9.32 -12.48
N LEU A 75 10.32 -8.64 -12.92
CA LEU A 75 11.10 -7.75 -12.06
C LEU A 75 10.25 -6.57 -11.54
N SER A 76 9.39 -6.00 -12.39
CA SER A 76 8.48 -4.94 -12.01
C SER A 76 7.48 -5.40 -10.94
N VAL A 77 6.89 -6.58 -11.09
CA VAL A 77 5.96 -7.14 -10.08
C VAL A 77 6.69 -7.50 -8.79
N LEU A 78 7.92 -7.99 -8.87
CA LEU A 78 8.75 -8.23 -7.70
C LEU A 78 9.00 -6.93 -6.92
N ASP A 79 9.31 -5.83 -7.62
CA ASP A 79 9.52 -4.52 -7.01
C ASP A 79 8.23 -3.97 -6.39
N ILE A 80 7.08 -4.10 -7.07
CA ILE A 80 5.75 -3.78 -6.51
C ILE A 80 5.54 -4.53 -5.18
N ARG A 81 5.82 -5.84 -5.17
CA ARG A 81 5.67 -6.68 -3.96
C ARG A 81 6.53 -6.17 -2.81
N GLU A 82 7.81 -5.89 -3.07
CA GLU A 82 8.74 -5.42 -2.03
C GLU A 82 8.39 -4.00 -1.55
N HIS A 83 7.94 -3.12 -2.45
CA HIS A 83 7.43 -1.81 -2.05
C HIS A 83 6.18 -1.94 -1.18
N THR A 84 5.23 -2.79 -1.56
CA THR A 84 4.00 -3.06 -0.80
C THR A 84 4.30 -3.62 0.60
N LYS A 85 5.28 -4.52 0.73
CA LYS A 85 5.73 -5.02 2.04
C LYS A 85 6.29 -3.89 2.92
N ARG A 86 7.13 -3.01 2.37
CA ARG A 86 7.64 -1.85 3.10
C ARG A 86 6.52 -0.96 3.61
N VAL A 87 5.54 -0.64 2.76
CA VAL A 87 4.35 0.13 3.18
C VAL A 87 3.59 -0.60 4.28
N GLY A 88 3.42 -1.92 4.17
CA GLY A 88 2.78 -2.75 5.19
C GLY A 88 3.41 -2.61 6.57
N HIS A 89 4.73 -2.47 6.66
CA HIS A 89 5.45 -2.25 7.93
C HIS A 89 5.19 -0.87 8.55
N HIS A 90 4.78 0.12 7.76
CA HIS A 90 4.46 1.47 8.23
C HIS A 90 2.97 1.67 8.56
N LEU A 91 2.14 0.66 8.35
CA LEU A 91 0.73 0.72 8.72
C LEU A 91 0.55 0.66 10.24
N ARG A 92 -0.43 1.41 10.74
CA ARG A 92 -0.79 1.35 12.16
C ARG A 92 -1.35 -0.03 12.52
N PRO A 93 -1.17 -0.47 13.77
CA PRO A 93 -1.93 -1.59 14.31
C PRO A 93 -3.45 -1.36 14.11
N ASN A 94 -4.14 -2.36 13.58
CA ASN A 94 -5.59 -2.30 13.25
C ASN A 94 -5.96 -1.27 12.17
N SER A 95 -5.04 -0.95 11.25
CA SER A 95 -5.38 -0.15 10.08
C SER A 95 -6.32 -0.91 9.14
N PRO A 96 -7.38 -0.26 8.60
CA PRO A 96 -8.23 -0.87 7.57
C PRO A 96 -7.46 -1.20 6.28
N ALA A 97 -6.30 -0.58 6.07
CA ALA A 97 -5.45 -0.85 4.90
C ALA A 97 -4.63 -2.16 5.02
N GLN A 98 -4.55 -2.80 6.19
CA GLN A 98 -3.75 -4.02 6.36
C GLN A 98 -4.23 -5.16 5.47
N GLU A 99 -5.54 -5.41 5.44
CA GLU A 99 -6.11 -6.48 4.61
C GLU A 99 -5.87 -6.26 3.11
N PRO A 100 -6.21 -5.09 2.52
CA PRO A 100 -5.95 -4.85 1.11
C PRO A 100 -4.46 -4.83 0.75
N VAL A 101 -3.58 -4.30 1.60
CA VAL A 101 -2.11 -4.35 1.38
C VAL A 101 -1.61 -5.79 1.40
N SER A 102 -2.09 -6.62 2.32
CA SER A 102 -1.78 -8.06 2.32
C SER A 102 -2.33 -8.76 1.07
N GLY A 103 -3.52 -8.38 0.61
CA GLY A 103 -4.12 -8.85 -0.64
C GLY A 103 -3.25 -8.56 -1.85
N LEU A 104 -2.70 -7.35 -1.93
CA LEU A 104 -1.80 -6.92 -2.99
C LEU A 104 -0.51 -7.78 -3.04
N ILE A 105 0.08 -8.08 -1.88
CA ILE A 105 1.25 -8.97 -1.79
C ILE A 105 0.91 -10.37 -2.31
N LYS A 106 -0.27 -10.90 -1.93
CA LYS A 106 -0.75 -12.21 -2.40
C LYS A 106 -0.98 -12.23 -3.91
N GLY A 107 -1.55 -11.16 -4.48
CA GLY A 107 -1.72 -11.00 -5.92
C GLY A 107 -0.40 -11.02 -6.67
N CYS A 108 0.60 -10.27 -6.18
CA CYS A 108 1.95 -10.29 -6.76
C CYS A 108 2.60 -11.69 -6.69
N ASN A 109 2.45 -12.41 -5.57
CA ASN A 109 2.99 -13.77 -5.45
C ASN A 109 2.31 -14.72 -6.43
N ARG A 110 0.97 -14.65 -6.58
CA ARG A 110 0.21 -15.45 -7.55
C ARG A 110 0.66 -15.18 -8.98
N TYR A 111 0.85 -13.91 -9.35
CA TYR A 111 1.39 -13.53 -10.66
C TYR A 111 2.75 -14.16 -10.92
N LEU A 112 3.69 -14.04 -9.97
CA LEU A 112 5.05 -14.58 -10.12
C LEU A 112 5.03 -16.10 -10.23
N GLU A 113 4.19 -16.78 -9.45
CA GLU A 113 4.01 -18.22 -9.50
C GLU A 113 3.39 -18.66 -10.84
N ALA A 114 2.33 -18.00 -11.30
CA ALA A 114 1.70 -18.27 -12.59
C ALA A 114 2.68 -18.07 -13.75
N GLY A 115 3.52 -17.02 -13.71
CA GLY A 115 4.57 -16.78 -14.70
C GLY A 115 5.64 -17.88 -14.74
N MET A 116 5.89 -18.58 -13.63
CA MET A 116 6.81 -19.72 -13.60
C MET A 116 6.23 -20.96 -14.28
N TYR A 117 4.94 -21.26 -14.05
CA TYR A 117 4.27 -22.46 -14.55
C TYR A 117 3.72 -22.28 -15.96
N GLU A 118 3.17 -21.11 -16.29
CA GLU A 118 2.52 -20.82 -17.56
C GLU A 118 3.06 -19.52 -18.18
N PRO A 119 4.37 -19.46 -18.52
CA PRO A 119 5.00 -18.24 -19.03
C PRO A 119 4.38 -17.76 -20.34
N GLU A 120 3.83 -18.65 -21.14
CA GLU A 120 3.19 -18.32 -22.42
C GLU A 120 1.92 -17.44 -22.26
N LYS A 121 1.33 -17.46 -21.06
CA LYS A 121 0.17 -16.62 -20.70
C LYS A 121 0.55 -15.28 -20.10
N TYR A 122 1.80 -14.81 -20.25
CA TYR A 122 2.28 -13.62 -19.57
C TYR A 122 1.56 -12.32 -19.97
N HIS A 123 0.77 -12.30 -21.05
CA HIS A 123 -0.14 -11.19 -21.37
C HIS A 123 -1.46 -11.23 -20.57
N PHE A 124 -1.85 -12.39 -20.06
CA PHE A 124 -3.09 -12.55 -19.30
C PHE A 124 -2.87 -12.30 -17.80
N HIS A 125 -1.76 -12.78 -17.25
CA HIS A 125 -1.45 -12.64 -15.82
C HIS A 125 -1.41 -11.19 -15.33
N PRO A 126 -0.88 -10.19 -16.09
CA PRO A 126 -0.92 -8.78 -15.69
C PRO A 126 -2.34 -8.23 -15.58
N GLN A 127 -3.28 -8.69 -16.43
CA GLN A 127 -4.67 -8.25 -16.39
C GLN A 127 -5.39 -8.73 -15.11
N GLU A 128 -5.14 -9.99 -14.72
CA GLU A 128 -5.63 -10.53 -13.45
C GLU A 128 -5.05 -9.74 -12.27
N LEU A 129 -3.73 -9.53 -12.27
CA LEU A 129 -3.06 -8.73 -11.24
C LEU A 129 -3.61 -7.30 -11.20
N ARG A 130 -3.80 -6.64 -12.35
CA ARG A 130 -4.37 -5.29 -12.44
C ARG A 130 -5.75 -5.21 -11.79
N SER A 131 -6.61 -6.20 -12.06
CA SER A 131 -7.95 -6.28 -11.47
C SER A 131 -7.89 -6.42 -9.94
N GLU A 132 -6.99 -7.27 -9.42
CA GLU A 132 -6.78 -7.42 -7.98
C GLU A 132 -6.22 -6.14 -7.34
N VAL A 133 -5.25 -5.50 -8.00
CA VAL A 133 -4.67 -4.22 -7.58
C VAL A 133 -5.74 -3.15 -7.48
N GLN A 134 -6.60 -3.02 -8.52
CA GLN A 134 -7.70 -2.06 -8.52
C GLN A 134 -8.68 -2.30 -7.37
N ALA A 135 -9.05 -3.56 -7.12
CA ALA A 135 -9.92 -3.91 -6.01
C ALA A 135 -9.29 -3.54 -4.65
N CYS A 136 -7.97 -3.75 -4.48
CA CYS A 136 -7.24 -3.36 -3.28
C CYS A 136 -7.18 -1.83 -3.12
N ILE A 137 -6.89 -1.07 -4.19
CA ILE A 137 -6.88 0.40 -4.18
C ILE A 137 -8.24 0.94 -3.76
N ASN A 138 -9.32 0.40 -4.32
CA ASN A 138 -10.68 0.83 -3.98
C ASN A 138 -11.01 0.58 -2.51
N LYS A 139 -10.60 -0.57 -1.95
CA LYS A 139 -10.76 -0.87 -0.51
C LYS A 139 -9.95 0.09 0.36
N ILE A 140 -8.72 0.42 -0.02
CA ILE A 140 -7.86 1.38 0.70
C ILE A 140 -8.51 2.77 0.70
N ALA A 141 -8.98 3.24 -0.46
CA ALA A 141 -9.63 4.53 -0.61
C ALA A 141 -10.97 4.60 0.15
N ALA A 142 -11.73 3.53 0.22
CA ALA A 142 -12.96 3.46 1.01
C ALA A 142 -12.71 3.61 2.52
N GLY A 143 -11.50 3.32 2.99
CA GLY A 143 -11.10 3.47 4.40
C GLY A 143 -10.66 4.87 4.82
N ASP A 144 -10.32 5.75 3.88
CA ASP A 144 -9.92 7.16 4.14
C ASP A 144 -10.17 8.02 2.90
N ASP A 145 -11.13 8.96 2.99
CA ASP A 145 -11.56 9.89 1.91
C ASP A 145 -10.44 10.76 1.33
N ARG A 146 -9.30 10.83 2.00
CA ARG A 146 -8.13 11.61 1.55
C ARG A 146 -7.15 10.78 0.72
N ILE A 147 -7.44 9.50 0.53
CA ILE A 147 -6.69 8.63 -0.37
C ILE A 147 -7.38 8.65 -1.73
N LYS A 148 -6.65 9.06 -2.76
CA LYS A 148 -7.19 9.14 -4.12
C LYS A 148 -7.03 7.78 -4.81
N PRO A 149 -8.12 7.12 -5.21
CA PRO A 149 -8.02 5.94 -6.05
C PRO A 149 -7.54 6.35 -7.46
N LEU A 150 -6.39 5.81 -7.88
CA LEU A 150 -5.87 5.98 -9.23
C LEU A 150 -5.92 4.61 -9.92
N ASP A 151 -6.19 4.61 -11.22
CA ASP A 151 -6.22 3.38 -12.00
C ASP A 151 -4.81 2.83 -12.21
N PRO A 152 -4.55 1.54 -11.90
CA PRO A 152 -3.23 0.95 -12.07
C PRO A 152 -2.75 1.01 -13.52
N GLY A 153 -1.51 1.47 -13.72
CA GLY A 153 -0.88 1.54 -15.04
C GLY A 153 -1.45 2.57 -16.02
N SER A 154 -2.44 3.39 -15.61
CA SER A 154 -3.07 4.35 -16.54
C SER A 154 -2.17 5.50 -16.95
N SER A 155 -1.15 5.84 -16.16
CA SER A 155 -0.18 6.90 -16.44
C SER A 155 1.20 6.36 -16.83
N ALA A 156 1.29 5.11 -17.30
CA ALA A 156 2.55 4.45 -17.66
C ALA A 156 3.14 4.91 -19.01
N TYR A 157 2.40 5.75 -19.77
CA TYR A 157 2.79 6.32 -21.08
C TYR A 157 2.52 7.82 -21.13
#